data_31cff52362377a4e3bb47d44d879e127
#
_entry.id   31cff52362377a4e3bb47d44d879e127
#
_cell.length_a   1.000
_cell.length_b   1.000
_cell.length_c   1.000
_cell.angle_alpha   90.00
_cell.angle_beta   90.00
_cell.angle_gamma   90.00
#
_symmetry.space_group_name_H-M   'P 1'
#
loop_
_entity.id
_entity.type
_entity.pdbx_description
1 polymer ?
#
loop_
_entity_poly.entity_id
_entity_poly.type
_entity_poly.pdbx_seq_one_letter_code
_entity_poly.pdbx_strand_id
1 'polypeptide(L)'
;VWFFYGLSTVSWITTKDFIRLDRYRKMGFFDKKNGYRNALMKIVGWKLIYFSYALVIPLLVVPLAPWIIILAFLSLHFVTGLLISIVFQVAHIMPNTEFPLPNEDGMISSDWADHQLATTTNFSPKSRLFSWLIGGLNYQVEHHLLPNVCHIHYRKISGIVADTAREYGFPYNTKRTFIAAIIDHVGVLRKLGKAQPVLTG
;
A
#
# COMPACT_ATOMS: atom_id res chain seq x y z
N VAL A 1 0.38 -2.35 15.90
CA VAL A 1 0.46 -2.06 14.44
C VAL A 1 0.23 -3.33 13.63
N TRP A 2 0.94 -4.44 13.85
CA TRP A 2 0.85 -5.69 13.07
C TRP A 2 -0.57 -6.24 12.93
N PHE A 3 -1.34 -6.22 14.01
CA PHE A 3 -2.75 -6.61 13.98
C PHE A 3 -3.55 -5.75 12.98
N PHE A 4 -3.35 -4.44 12.98
CA PHE A 4 -4.02 -3.55 12.02
C PHE A 4 -3.58 -3.78 10.58
N TYR A 5 -2.32 -4.17 10.35
CA TYR A 5 -1.86 -4.59 9.02
C TYR A 5 -2.63 -5.81 8.52
N GLY A 6 -2.86 -6.80 9.39
CA GLY A 6 -3.69 -7.96 9.06
C GLY A 6 -5.14 -7.60 8.71
N LEU A 7 -5.69 -6.53 9.30
CA LEU A 7 -7.06 -6.09 9.03
C LEU A 7 -7.21 -5.28 7.73
N SER A 8 -6.14 -4.92 7.04
CA SER A 8 -6.18 -4.04 5.87
C SER A 8 -7.09 -4.58 4.76
N THR A 9 -6.96 -5.86 4.40
CA THR A 9 -7.80 -6.47 3.37
C THR A 9 -9.23 -6.66 3.82
N VAL A 10 -9.49 -6.93 5.10
CA VAL A 10 -10.86 -6.95 5.67
C VAL A 10 -11.52 -5.59 5.48
N SER A 11 -10.80 -4.51 5.80
CA SER A 11 -11.28 -3.14 5.54
C SER A 11 -11.54 -2.88 4.05
N TRP A 12 -10.69 -3.42 3.16
CA TRP A 12 -10.85 -3.24 1.71
C TRP A 12 -12.10 -3.92 1.18
N ILE A 13 -12.35 -5.16 1.59
CA ILE A 13 -13.55 -5.89 1.13
C ILE A 13 -14.85 -5.38 1.76
N THR A 14 -14.79 -4.69 2.90
CA THR A 14 -15.98 -4.19 3.61
C THR A 14 -16.23 -2.70 3.39
N THR A 15 -15.39 -1.83 3.92
CA THR A 15 -15.69 -0.40 4.15
C THR A 15 -14.98 0.57 3.22
N LYS A 16 -13.76 0.27 2.78
CA LYS A 16 -12.87 1.21 2.08
C LYS A 16 -13.52 1.87 0.86
N ASP A 17 -14.24 1.08 0.04
CA ASP A 17 -14.84 1.60 -1.20
C ASP A 17 -15.97 2.58 -0.92
N PHE A 18 -16.77 2.35 0.14
CA PHE A 18 -17.83 3.26 0.55
C PHE A 18 -17.27 4.58 1.08
N ILE A 19 -16.19 4.52 1.88
CA ILE A 19 -15.50 5.71 2.38
C ILE A 19 -14.92 6.53 1.22
N ARG A 20 -14.31 5.87 0.23
CA ARG A 20 -13.79 6.53 -0.97
C ARG A 20 -14.90 7.16 -1.81
N LEU A 21 -16.00 6.43 -2.00
CA LEU A 21 -17.14 6.91 -2.76
C LEU A 21 -17.74 8.18 -2.12
N ASP A 22 -17.89 8.21 -0.79
CA ASP A 22 -18.36 9.40 -0.07
C ASP A 22 -17.39 10.57 -0.20
N ARG A 23 -16.07 10.30 -0.10
CA ARG A 23 -15.04 11.33 -0.32
C ARG A 23 -15.13 11.93 -1.73
N TYR A 24 -15.23 11.10 -2.77
CA TYR A 24 -15.36 11.58 -4.14
C TYR A 24 -16.65 12.38 -4.37
N ARG A 25 -17.75 12.00 -3.69
CA ARG A 25 -18.96 12.79 -3.68
C ARG A 25 -18.74 14.17 -3.08
N LYS A 26 -18.07 14.26 -1.93
CA LYS A 26 -17.77 15.53 -1.25
C LYS A 26 -16.81 16.41 -2.07
N MET A 27 -15.95 15.82 -2.88
CA MET A 27 -15.03 16.54 -3.78
C MET A 27 -15.67 16.94 -5.12
N GLY A 28 -16.97 16.66 -5.35
CA GLY A 28 -17.70 17.08 -6.55
C GLY A 28 -17.41 16.23 -7.79
N PHE A 29 -16.83 15.03 -7.68
CA PHE A 29 -16.52 14.18 -8.85
C PHE A 29 -17.75 13.56 -9.54
N PHE A 30 -18.94 13.74 -8.98
CA PHE A 30 -20.18 13.19 -9.53
C PHE A 30 -21.07 14.26 -10.13
N ASP A 31 -20.77 14.72 -11.33
CA ASP A 31 -21.53 15.77 -12.05
C ASP A 31 -22.92 15.34 -12.55
N LYS A 32 -23.16 14.02 -12.63
CA LYS A 32 -24.44 13.48 -13.13
C LYS A 32 -25.36 13.09 -11.99
N LYS A 33 -26.65 13.46 -12.09
CA LYS A 33 -27.71 13.16 -11.12
C LYS A 33 -27.74 11.71 -10.60
N ASN A 34 -27.30 10.74 -11.42
CA ASN A 34 -27.25 9.32 -11.08
C ASN A 34 -25.81 8.76 -10.91
N GLY A 35 -24.75 9.55 -11.04
CA GLY A 35 -23.38 9.07 -11.01
C GLY A 35 -23.01 8.36 -9.72
N TYR A 36 -23.31 8.97 -8.59
CA TYR A 36 -23.09 8.42 -7.26
C TYR A 36 -23.88 7.11 -7.04
N ARG A 37 -25.20 7.11 -7.37
CA ARG A 37 -26.07 5.93 -7.20
C ARG A 37 -25.58 4.75 -8.04
N ASN A 38 -25.19 4.99 -9.29
CA ASN A 38 -24.66 3.95 -10.16
C ASN A 38 -23.33 3.38 -9.64
N ALA A 39 -22.43 4.22 -9.14
CA ALA A 39 -21.19 3.79 -8.52
C ALA A 39 -21.46 2.97 -7.24
N LEU A 40 -22.39 3.41 -6.39
CA LEU A 40 -22.79 2.67 -5.20
C LEU A 40 -23.37 1.29 -5.54
N MET A 41 -24.28 1.22 -6.53
CA MET A 41 -24.86 -0.07 -6.95
C MET A 41 -23.79 -1.03 -7.51
N LYS A 42 -22.81 -0.52 -8.25
CA LYS A 42 -21.67 -1.34 -8.72
C LYS A 42 -20.85 -1.88 -7.56
N ILE A 43 -20.50 -1.03 -6.57
CA ILE A 43 -19.76 -1.47 -5.38
C ILE A 43 -20.54 -2.55 -4.63
N VAL A 44 -21.82 -2.32 -4.36
CA VAL A 44 -22.67 -3.30 -3.65
C VAL A 44 -22.79 -4.60 -4.45
N GLY A 45 -23.06 -4.53 -5.76
CA GLY A 45 -23.15 -5.69 -6.63
C GLY A 45 -21.89 -6.54 -6.62
N TRP A 46 -20.71 -5.94 -6.81
CA TRP A 46 -19.45 -6.66 -6.76
C TRP A 46 -19.15 -7.26 -5.39
N LYS A 47 -19.49 -6.56 -4.30
CA LYS A 47 -19.33 -7.10 -2.95
C LYS A 47 -20.28 -8.28 -2.68
N LEU A 48 -21.53 -8.20 -3.15
CA LEU A 48 -22.46 -9.34 -3.06
C LEU A 48 -21.93 -10.54 -3.81
N ILE A 49 -21.45 -10.38 -5.04
CA ILE A 49 -20.83 -11.46 -5.82
C ILE A 49 -19.65 -12.05 -5.05
N TYR A 50 -18.75 -11.19 -4.54
CA TYR A 50 -17.57 -11.63 -3.81
C TYR A 50 -17.95 -12.47 -2.57
N PHE A 51 -18.80 -11.92 -1.68
CA PHE A 51 -19.21 -12.65 -0.47
C PHE A 51 -20.00 -13.92 -0.77
N SER A 52 -20.78 -13.92 -1.87
CA SER A 52 -21.49 -15.11 -2.29
C SER A 52 -20.52 -16.27 -2.61
N TYR A 53 -19.52 -16.05 -3.46
CA TYR A 53 -18.62 -17.16 -3.82
C TYR A 53 -17.55 -17.44 -2.76
N ALA A 54 -17.09 -16.42 -2.03
CA ALA A 54 -15.98 -16.59 -1.08
C ALA A 54 -16.42 -17.08 0.31
N LEU A 55 -17.68 -16.84 0.68
CA LEU A 55 -18.17 -17.19 2.02
C LEU A 55 -19.48 -17.99 1.96
N VAL A 56 -20.53 -17.50 1.26
CA VAL A 56 -21.86 -18.14 1.32
C VAL A 56 -21.85 -19.51 0.64
N ILE A 57 -21.31 -19.64 -0.55
CA ILE A 57 -21.22 -20.95 -1.24
C ILE A 57 -20.43 -21.96 -0.42
N PRO A 58 -19.21 -21.66 0.10
CA PRO A 58 -18.51 -22.57 1.00
C PRO A 58 -19.32 -22.98 2.24
N LEU A 59 -20.03 -22.05 2.87
CA LEU A 59 -20.90 -22.35 4.02
C LEU A 59 -22.04 -23.34 3.69
N LEU A 60 -22.52 -23.33 2.44
CA LEU A 60 -23.63 -24.19 2.02
C LEU A 60 -23.17 -25.55 1.47
N VAL A 61 -21.97 -25.63 0.88
CA VAL A 61 -21.53 -26.80 0.12
C VAL A 61 -20.47 -27.62 0.84
N VAL A 62 -19.60 -26.95 1.63
CA VAL A 62 -18.50 -27.67 2.28
C VAL A 62 -18.98 -28.34 3.56
N PRO A 63 -18.75 -29.65 3.75
CA PRO A 63 -19.25 -30.41 4.91
C PRO A 63 -18.36 -30.21 6.15
N LEU A 64 -18.14 -28.96 6.54
CA LEU A 64 -17.42 -28.55 7.73
C LEU A 64 -18.32 -27.70 8.63
N ALA A 65 -17.99 -27.65 9.91
CA ALA A 65 -18.68 -26.74 10.83
C ALA A 65 -18.57 -25.28 10.36
N PRO A 66 -19.65 -24.48 10.35
CA PRO A 66 -19.66 -23.12 9.80
C PRO A 66 -18.57 -22.21 10.37
N TRP A 67 -18.25 -22.35 11.64
CA TRP A 67 -17.19 -21.56 12.29
C TRP A 67 -15.79 -21.81 11.70
N ILE A 68 -15.51 -23.03 11.19
CA ILE A 68 -14.24 -23.36 10.53
C ILE A 68 -14.11 -22.58 9.22
N ILE A 69 -15.18 -22.51 8.44
CA ILE A 69 -15.22 -21.80 7.16
C ILE A 69 -15.05 -20.29 7.40
N ILE A 70 -15.75 -19.74 8.38
CA ILE A 70 -15.63 -18.33 8.78
C ILE A 70 -14.20 -18.02 9.24
N LEU A 71 -13.63 -18.87 10.10
CA LEU A 71 -12.26 -18.70 10.58
C LEU A 71 -11.25 -18.78 9.42
N ALA A 72 -11.41 -19.71 8.50
CA ALA A 72 -10.56 -19.83 7.30
C ALA A 72 -10.65 -18.57 6.44
N PHE A 73 -11.85 -18.04 6.19
CA PHE A 73 -12.07 -16.80 5.45
C PHE A 73 -11.39 -15.60 6.13
N LEU A 74 -11.58 -15.43 7.43
CA LEU A 74 -10.94 -14.34 8.19
C LEU A 74 -9.43 -14.49 8.23
N SER A 75 -8.91 -15.72 8.41
CA SER A 75 -7.48 -16.01 8.42
C SER A 75 -6.83 -15.72 7.06
N LEU A 76 -7.49 -16.11 5.96
CA LEU A 76 -7.04 -15.78 4.61
C LEU A 76 -6.85 -14.26 4.44
N HIS A 77 -7.86 -13.49 4.83
CA HIS A 77 -7.80 -12.04 4.75
C HIS A 77 -6.75 -11.44 5.67
N PHE A 78 -6.64 -11.96 6.89
CA PHE A 78 -5.65 -11.47 7.85
C PHE A 78 -4.22 -11.70 7.35
N VAL A 79 -3.90 -12.90 6.89
CA VAL A 79 -2.57 -13.23 6.36
C VAL A 79 -2.27 -12.42 5.10
N THR A 80 -3.22 -12.34 4.17
CA THR A 80 -3.07 -11.54 2.95
C THR A 80 -2.87 -10.06 3.28
N GLY A 81 -3.69 -9.52 4.18
CA GLY A 81 -3.58 -8.14 4.64
C GLY A 81 -2.23 -7.84 5.28
N LEU A 82 -1.75 -8.74 6.14
CA LEU A 82 -0.45 -8.62 6.78
C LEU A 82 0.69 -8.60 5.76
N LEU A 83 0.71 -9.56 4.84
CA LEU A 83 1.77 -9.67 3.82
C LEU A 83 1.79 -8.45 2.90
N ILE A 84 0.63 -8.03 2.38
CA ILE A 84 0.52 -6.86 1.51
C ILE A 84 0.96 -5.60 2.28
N SER A 85 0.46 -5.39 3.49
CA SER A 85 0.81 -4.22 4.27
C SER A 85 2.31 -4.15 4.57
N ILE A 86 2.96 -5.26 4.92
CA ILE A 86 4.41 -5.28 5.15
C ILE A 86 5.16 -4.88 3.88
N VAL A 87 4.80 -5.45 2.72
CA VAL A 87 5.47 -5.12 1.44
C VAL A 87 5.37 -3.63 1.12
N PHE A 88 4.21 -3.02 1.31
CA PHE A 88 4.02 -1.58 1.05
C PHE A 88 4.68 -0.69 2.11
N GLN A 89 4.55 -1.03 3.38
CA GLN A 89 5.02 -0.16 4.46
C GLN A 89 6.54 -0.09 4.57
N VAL A 90 7.25 -1.20 4.29
CA VAL A 90 8.72 -1.19 4.27
C VAL A 90 9.32 -0.37 3.13
N ALA A 91 8.51 0.04 2.15
CA ALA A 91 8.95 0.94 1.09
C ALA A 91 8.86 2.42 1.49
N HIS A 92 7.99 2.77 2.43
CA HIS A 92 7.63 4.16 2.74
C HIS A 92 7.96 4.59 4.17
N ILE A 93 7.90 3.70 5.14
CA ILE A 93 8.16 4.01 6.55
C ILE A 93 9.52 3.46 6.95
N MET A 94 10.56 4.19 6.57
CA MET A 94 11.96 3.79 6.75
C MET A 94 12.77 4.90 7.43
N PRO A 95 13.93 4.58 8.05
CA PRO A 95 14.77 5.60 8.72
C PRO A 95 15.32 6.66 7.77
N ASN A 96 15.41 6.34 6.50
CA ASN A 96 15.99 7.17 5.43
C ASN A 96 14.94 7.71 4.46
N THR A 97 13.65 7.54 4.73
CA THR A 97 12.57 8.22 3.99
C THR A 97 12.15 9.49 4.73
N GLU A 98 11.82 10.50 3.96
CA GLU A 98 11.31 11.76 4.46
C GLU A 98 9.77 11.72 4.57
N PHE A 99 9.24 12.59 5.44
CA PHE A 99 7.81 12.77 5.61
C PHE A 99 7.49 14.28 5.48
N PRO A 100 7.62 14.84 4.24
CA PRO A 100 7.44 16.27 4.04
C PRO A 100 5.99 16.68 4.36
N LEU A 101 5.87 17.75 5.13
CA LEU A 101 4.59 18.35 5.46
C LEU A 101 4.28 19.48 4.47
N PRO A 102 3.01 19.68 4.11
CA PRO A 102 2.60 20.84 3.31
C PRO A 102 2.92 22.14 4.06
N ASN A 103 3.25 23.20 3.33
CA ASN A 103 3.36 24.55 3.84
C ASN A 103 1.98 25.13 4.19
N GLU A 104 1.93 26.39 4.64
CA GLU A 104 0.68 27.10 4.98
C GLU A 104 -0.32 27.18 3.82
N ASP A 105 0.16 27.17 2.58
CA ASP A 105 -0.65 27.16 1.36
C ASP A 105 -1.13 25.73 0.95
N GLY A 106 -0.77 24.73 1.74
CA GLY A 106 -1.10 23.31 1.46
C GLY A 106 -0.24 22.68 0.36
N MET A 107 0.88 23.31 -0.03
CA MET A 107 1.79 22.82 -1.06
C MET A 107 3.05 22.20 -0.47
N ILE A 108 3.59 21.18 -1.17
CA ILE A 108 4.89 20.59 -0.87
C ILE A 108 5.93 21.32 -1.74
N SER A 109 7.02 21.77 -1.12
CA SER A 109 8.04 22.62 -1.76
C SER A 109 8.97 21.90 -2.72
N SER A 110 9.00 20.55 -2.70
CA SER A 110 9.84 19.74 -3.57
C SER A 110 9.17 19.43 -4.90
N ASP A 111 9.97 19.28 -5.97
CA ASP A 111 9.50 18.75 -7.23
C ASP A 111 8.96 17.33 -7.08
N TRP A 112 8.07 16.93 -7.99
CA TRP A 112 7.43 15.60 -7.92
C TRP A 112 8.45 14.46 -7.91
N ALA A 113 9.50 14.52 -8.73
CA ALA A 113 10.52 13.47 -8.80
C ALA A 113 11.35 13.39 -7.51
N ASP A 114 11.78 14.56 -6.99
CA ASP A 114 12.48 14.66 -5.72
C ASP A 114 11.64 14.07 -4.57
N HIS A 115 10.37 14.48 -4.49
CA HIS A 115 9.44 13.94 -3.50
C HIS A 115 9.34 12.40 -3.58
N GLN A 116 9.22 11.81 -4.78
CA GLN A 116 9.14 10.36 -4.91
C GLN A 116 10.43 9.67 -4.46
N LEU A 117 11.59 10.22 -4.81
CA LEU A 117 12.90 9.69 -4.40
C LEU A 117 13.11 9.78 -2.88
N ALA A 118 12.75 10.92 -2.27
CA ALA A 118 12.92 11.14 -0.84
C ALA A 118 11.98 10.28 0.04
N THR A 119 10.76 9.98 -0.45
CA THR A 119 9.71 9.29 0.32
C THR A 119 9.63 7.79 0.06
N THR A 120 10.49 7.24 -0.81
CA THR A 120 10.46 5.81 -1.17
C THR A 120 11.80 5.12 -1.00
N THR A 121 11.75 3.81 -0.77
CA THR A 121 12.93 2.96 -0.61
C THR A 121 12.73 1.65 -1.37
N ASN A 122 13.71 1.27 -2.18
CA ASN A 122 13.80 -0.05 -2.76
C ASN A 122 14.29 -1.07 -1.73
N PHE A 123 13.87 -2.32 -1.85
CA PHE A 123 14.33 -3.38 -0.97
C PHE A 123 14.54 -4.70 -1.72
N SER A 124 15.55 -5.48 -1.31
CA SER A 124 15.89 -6.77 -1.94
C SER A 124 16.03 -6.74 -3.48
N PRO A 125 16.70 -5.75 -4.09
CA PRO A 125 16.73 -5.59 -5.54
C PRO A 125 17.50 -6.71 -6.26
N LYS A 126 18.35 -7.47 -5.56
CA LYS A 126 19.12 -8.59 -6.13
C LYS A 126 18.34 -9.89 -6.23
N SER A 127 17.21 -10.06 -5.52
CA SER A 127 16.43 -11.29 -5.51
C SER A 127 15.42 -11.32 -6.67
N ARG A 128 15.70 -12.13 -7.69
CA ARG A 128 14.78 -12.30 -8.83
C ARG A 128 13.48 -12.99 -8.42
N LEU A 129 13.60 -14.05 -7.64
CA LEU A 129 12.45 -14.81 -7.16
C LEU A 129 11.51 -13.93 -6.32
N PHE A 130 12.08 -13.17 -5.40
CA PHE A 130 11.29 -12.26 -4.55
C PHE A 130 10.59 -11.18 -5.38
N SER A 131 11.32 -10.55 -6.34
CA SER A 131 10.73 -9.56 -7.25
C SER A 131 9.58 -10.16 -8.08
N TRP A 132 9.73 -11.39 -8.54
CA TRP A 132 8.66 -12.08 -9.28
C TRP A 132 7.45 -12.35 -8.38
N LEU A 133 7.65 -12.87 -7.18
CA LEU A 133 6.57 -13.18 -6.22
C LEU A 133 5.72 -11.96 -5.85
N ILE A 134 6.35 -10.80 -5.71
CA ILE A 134 5.64 -9.56 -5.31
C ILE A 134 5.37 -8.60 -6.47
N GLY A 135 5.49 -9.08 -7.73
CA GLY A 135 5.20 -8.28 -8.92
C GLY A 135 6.09 -7.03 -9.07
N GLY A 136 7.37 -7.11 -8.67
CA GLY A 136 8.32 -6.01 -8.78
C GLY A 136 8.14 -4.86 -7.80
N LEU A 137 7.23 -4.98 -6.83
CA LEU A 137 6.96 -3.94 -5.81
C LEU A 137 8.14 -3.65 -4.87
N ASN A 138 9.22 -4.45 -4.93
CA ASN A 138 10.48 -4.15 -4.26
C ASN A 138 11.30 -3.06 -4.95
N TYR A 139 10.92 -2.65 -6.16
CA TYR A 139 11.46 -1.49 -6.89
C TYR A 139 10.47 -0.31 -6.78
N GLN A 140 10.24 0.13 -5.55
CA GLN A 140 9.23 1.16 -5.28
C GLN A 140 9.58 2.53 -5.85
N VAL A 141 10.87 2.87 -5.89
CA VAL A 141 11.36 4.11 -6.51
C VAL A 141 10.96 4.15 -7.99
N GLU A 142 11.25 3.09 -8.73
CA GLU A 142 10.89 2.98 -10.16
C GLU A 142 9.38 2.91 -10.36
N HIS A 143 8.67 2.22 -9.47
CA HIS A 143 7.22 2.14 -9.49
C HIS A 143 6.56 3.51 -9.34
N HIS A 144 7.08 4.36 -8.46
CA HIS A 144 6.56 5.71 -8.24
C HIS A 144 6.96 6.70 -9.34
N LEU A 145 8.23 6.67 -9.78
CA LEU A 145 8.72 7.56 -10.83
C LEU A 145 8.15 7.23 -12.21
N LEU A 146 7.93 5.95 -12.49
CA LEU A 146 7.57 5.45 -13.81
C LEU A 146 6.34 4.54 -13.77
N PRO A 147 5.18 5.03 -13.28
CA PRO A 147 3.99 4.20 -13.05
C PRO A 147 3.42 3.55 -14.32
N ASN A 148 3.73 4.11 -15.49
CA ASN A 148 3.30 3.59 -16.80
C ASN A 148 4.25 2.54 -17.38
N VAL A 149 5.38 2.26 -16.73
CA VAL A 149 6.34 1.24 -17.17
C VAL A 149 6.01 -0.08 -16.48
N CYS A 150 5.97 -1.16 -17.25
CA CYS A 150 5.71 -2.49 -16.71
C CYS A 150 6.84 -2.91 -15.75
N HIS A 151 6.47 -3.47 -14.61
CA HIS A 151 7.38 -3.88 -13.52
C HIS A 151 8.51 -4.84 -13.95
N ILE A 152 8.33 -5.60 -15.04
CA ILE A 152 9.38 -6.48 -15.59
C ILE A 152 10.64 -5.72 -16.02
N HIS A 153 10.50 -4.42 -16.29
CA HIS A 153 11.60 -3.54 -16.70
C HIS A 153 12.29 -2.85 -15.53
N TYR A 154 11.66 -2.78 -14.33
CA TYR A 154 12.18 -2.01 -13.19
C TYR A 154 13.61 -2.37 -12.84
N ARG A 155 13.96 -3.67 -12.85
CA ARG A 155 15.31 -4.12 -12.57
C ARG A 155 16.37 -3.56 -13.54
N LYS A 156 16.01 -3.39 -14.84
CA LYS A 156 16.93 -2.88 -15.85
C LYS A 156 17.10 -1.36 -15.73
N ILE A 157 16.03 -0.66 -15.43
CA ILE A 157 16.02 0.80 -15.32
C ILE A 157 16.48 1.30 -13.94
N SER A 158 16.46 0.47 -12.91
CA SER A 158 16.88 0.86 -11.55
C SER A 158 18.32 1.38 -11.50
N GLY A 159 19.22 0.81 -12.30
CA GLY A 159 20.58 1.31 -12.42
C GLY A 159 20.63 2.73 -13.01
N ILE A 160 19.87 2.96 -14.09
CA ILE A 160 19.78 4.28 -14.75
C ILE A 160 19.20 5.31 -13.77
N VAL A 161 18.09 4.97 -13.07
CA VAL A 161 17.47 5.86 -12.08
C VAL A 161 18.46 6.19 -10.95
N ALA A 162 19.18 5.19 -10.43
CA ALA A 162 20.16 5.40 -9.37
C ALA A 162 21.32 6.30 -9.79
N ASP A 163 21.84 6.12 -11.02
CA ASP A 163 22.92 6.93 -11.56
C ASP A 163 22.47 8.36 -11.83
N THR A 164 21.29 8.54 -12.41
CA THR A 164 20.67 9.86 -12.63
C THR A 164 20.42 10.57 -11.30
N ALA A 165 19.84 9.89 -10.32
CA ALA A 165 19.62 10.49 -8.99
C ALA A 165 20.93 10.98 -8.37
N ARG A 166 22.02 10.18 -8.48
CA ARG A 166 23.34 10.57 -7.99
C ARG A 166 23.92 11.79 -8.73
N GLU A 167 23.76 11.84 -10.05
CA GLU A 167 24.23 12.95 -10.89
C GLU A 167 23.57 14.28 -10.48
N TYR A 168 22.29 14.25 -10.16
CA TYR A 168 21.54 15.45 -9.75
C TYR A 168 21.52 15.68 -8.23
N GLY A 169 22.20 14.86 -7.43
CA GLY A 169 22.29 15.02 -5.98
C GLY A 169 21.03 14.60 -5.22
N PHE A 170 20.15 13.82 -5.83
CA PHE A 170 18.94 13.30 -5.18
C PHE A 170 19.21 11.99 -4.40
N PRO A 171 18.46 11.73 -3.34
CA PRO A 171 18.55 10.47 -2.62
C PRO A 171 18.06 9.30 -3.48
N TYR A 172 18.76 8.18 -3.43
CA TYR A 172 18.26 6.91 -3.97
C TYR A 172 18.37 5.83 -2.90
N ASN A 173 17.25 5.61 -2.22
CA ASN A 173 17.18 4.77 -1.05
C ASN A 173 17.03 3.29 -1.41
N THR A 174 17.88 2.43 -0.87
CA THR A 174 17.78 0.98 -1.09
C THR A 174 18.22 0.17 0.12
N LYS A 175 17.53 -0.95 0.38
CA LYS A 175 17.89 -1.96 1.39
C LYS A 175 18.28 -3.27 0.74
N ARG A 176 19.36 -3.86 1.23
CA ARG A 176 19.94 -5.07 0.64
C ARG A 176 18.99 -6.26 0.64
N THR A 177 18.23 -6.44 1.72
CA THR A 177 17.31 -7.56 1.91
C THR A 177 15.96 -7.09 2.44
N PHE A 178 14.92 -7.91 2.22
CA PHE A 178 13.59 -7.66 2.78
C PHE A 178 13.57 -7.72 4.31
N ILE A 179 14.33 -8.65 4.90
CA ILE A 179 14.44 -8.76 6.36
C ILE A 179 15.08 -7.50 6.96
N ALA A 180 16.13 -6.97 6.35
CA ALA A 180 16.73 -5.72 6.80
C ALA A 180 15.74 -4.55 6.74
N ALA A 181 14.92 -4.49 5.67
CA ALA A 181 13.87 -3.49 5.54
C ALA A 181 12.80 -3.63 6.63
N ILE A 182 12.38 -4.86 6.98
CA ILE A 182 11.44 -5.10 8.09
C ILE A 182 12.04 -4.64 9.43
N ILE A 183 13.30 -4.97 9.71
CA ILE A 183 13.98 -4.56 10.95
C ILE A 183 14.00 -3.05 11.10
N ASP A 184 14.38 -2.34 10.02
CA ASP A 184 14.41 -0.89 9.99
C ASP A 184 13.01 -0.28 10.18
N HIS A 185 12.00 -0.84 9.50
CA HIS A 185 10.61 -0.43 9.66
C HIS A 185 10.12 -0.59 11.11
N VAL A 186 10.40 -1.73 11.75
CA VAL A 186 10.10 -1.95 13.19
C VAL A 186 10.79 -0.89 14.05
N GLY A 187 12.03 -0.55 13.72
CA GLY A 187 12.78 0.50 14.42
C GLY A 187 12.09 1.87 14.34
N VAL A 188 11.62 2.27 13.16
CA VAL A 188 10.86 3.51 12.96
C VAL A 188 9.56 3.49 13.73
N LEU A 189 8.78 2.42 13.63
CA LEU A 189 7.50 2.29 14.35
C LEU A 189 7.69 2.39 15.87
N ARG A 190 8.76 1.80 16.41
CA ARG A 190 9.10 1.92 17.85
C ARG A 190 9.45 3.36 18.24
N LYS A 191 10.18 4.07 17.39
CA LYS A 191 10.51 5.49 17.64
C LYS A 191 9.25 6.36 17.62
N LEU A 192 8.39 6.19 16.60
CA LEU A 192 7.13 6.91 16.49
C LEU A 192 6.17 6.62 17.65
N GLY A 193 6.12 5.38 18.12
CA GLY A 193 5.29 5.02 19.28
C GLY A 193 5.80 5.53 20.63
N LYS A 194 7.07 5.99 20.72
CA LYS A 194 7.65 6.61 21.90
C LYS A 194 7.70 8.14 21.83
N ALA A 195 7.54 8.71 20.64
CA ALA A 195 7.48 10.16 20.47
C ALA A 195 6.25 10.69 21.21
N GLN A 196 6.46 11.63 22.13
CA GLN A 196 5.34 12.34 22.76
C GLN A 196 4.60 13.12 21.66
N PRO A 197 3.26 13.15 21.69
CA PRO A 197 2.53 14.01 20.77
C PRO A 197 2.97 15.45 21.05
N VAL A 198 3.49 16.12 20.02
CA VAL A 198 3.69 17.57 20.07
C VAL A 198 2.28 18.14 20.11
N LEU A 199 1.82 18.49 21.31
CA LEU A 199 0.61 19.26 21.49
C LEU A 199 0.91 20.67 20.95
N THR A 200 0.66 20.88 19.67
CA THR A 200 0.56 22.23 19.12
C THR A 200 -0.69 22.84 19.71
N GLY A 201 -0.47 23.73 20.69
CA GLY A 201 -1.50 24.60 21.24
C GLY A 201 -1.97 25.62 20.20
#